data_998d59514b02a1cb474353c95d408ced
#
_entry.id   998d59514b02a1cb474353c95d408ced
#
_cell.length_a   1.000
_cell.length_b   1.000
_cell.length_c   1.000
_cell.angle_alpha   90.00
_cell.angle_beta   90.00
_cell.angle_gamma   90.00
#
_symmetry.space_group_name_H-M   'P 1'
#
loop_
_entity.id
_entity.type
_entity.pdbx_description
1 polymer ?
#
loop_
_entity_poly.entity_id
_entity_poly.type
_entity_poly.pdbx_seq_one_letter_code
_entity_poly.pdbx_strand_id
1 'polypeptide(L)'
;MTRAVPPIAEGTVPWPDDLARAYTERGWWRGVALGAELLAAADAHPDAVALVDGDVRLTHRSLAARADALAGRLVDELGLVRGDRVVVQLPNCWQFVVLTLACLRAGVVPVMALPAHRQHELSHLVGHSGAAALAVPGTLRGFDHAAMADQLRAGSDTLGQVLVVGDARRPGQVDLTALCAEPEDPAAVRARWDADQPPSRSVAVFLLSGGTTGLPKLIARTHDDYAYNARASARLCGLGPDTVYLVSLPASHNFPLACPGILGTLLAGGRVVVLASPEPERAFATIAAEGVTVTAAVPAVAQRWLAHAAEHGAGPVRSLRLLQVGGARLADEVARTVRPVLGCTLQQVFGMAEGLLNYTRLDDPDDVVCTTQGRPLSEGDEVRVVDELDRDVPDGTPGALLTRGPYTPRGYYRAPEQNARAFTADGWYRSGDVVRRRPDGNLVVEGRDKDMINRGGEKISAEEVENLAYRLLPQVAHVAAVAMPDPVLGERVCLYAVLRPGTTLTLDDVRAALATAGVATYTWPERLEVVEELRTTTVGKIDKKALRDDVARRLAAREDAPS
;
A
#
# COMPACT_ATOMS: atom_id res chain seq x y z
N MET A 1 30.18 -0.01 23.92
CA MET A 1 30.37 1.08 22.95
C MET A 1 29.10 1.16 22.09
N THR A 2 28.22 2.08 22.39
CA THR A 2 27.04 2.36 21.56
C THR A 2 27.55 2.93 20.24
N ARG A 3 27.42 2.18 19.15
CA ARG A 3 27.72 2.67 17.80
C ARG A 3 26.71 3.76 17.48
N ALA A 4 27.16 4.96 17.20
CA ALA A 4 26.30 6.08 16.86
C ALA A 4 25.44 5.68 15.62
N VAL A 5 24.13 5.75 15.77
CA VAL A 5 23.20 5.58 14.65
C VAL A 5 23.47 6.71 13.65
N PRO A 6 23.74 6.42 12.35
CA PRO A 6 24.08 7.47 11.40
C PRO A 6 22.93 8.48 11.26
N PRO A 7 23.22 9.79 11.18
CA PRO A 7 22.20 10.81 10.98
C PRO A 7 21.33 10.50 9.76
N ILE A 8 20.01 10.57 9.91
CA ILE A 8 19.06 10.23 8.86
C ILE A 8 19.20 11.15 7.63
N ALA A 9 19.57 12.40 7.85
CA ALA A 9 19.77 13.38 6.78
C ALA A 9 20.87 12.99 5.79
N GLU A 10 21.89 12.24 6.23
CA GLU A 10 22.99 11.82 5.35
C GLU A 10 22.61 10.81 4.27
N GLY A 11 21.43 10.20 4.36
CA GLY A 11 20.97 9.20 3.40
C GLY A 11 19.74 9.61 2.60
N THR A 12 19.14 10.76 2.89
CA THR A 12 17.92 11.25 2.24
C THR A 12 18.25 12.23 1.11
N VAL A 13 17.34 12.31 0.13
CA VAL A 13 17.39 13.34 -0.91
C VAL A 13 16.30 14.37 -0.59
N PRO A 14 16.67 15.58 -0.12
CA PRO A 14 15.70 16.60 0.27
C PRO A 14 15.01 17.21 -0.95
N TRP A 15 13.83 17.80 -0.75
CA TRP A 15 13.24 18.70 -1.73
C TRP A 15 14.06 19.98 -1.85
N PRO A 16 14.21 20.54 -3.08
CA PRO A 16 14.76 21.86 -3.29
C PRO A 16 14.01 22.92 -2.46
N ASP A 17 14.73 23.91 -1.93
CA ASP A 17 14.15 24.91 -1.03
C ASP A 17 13.11 25.82 -1.71
N ASP A 18 13.27 26.09 -3.00
CA ASP A 18 12.30 26.83 -3.81
C ASP A 18 10.96 26.08 -3.93
N LEU A 19 11.00 24.78 -4.18
CA LEU A 19 9.79 23.92 -4.23
C LEU A 19 9.14 23.83 -2.85
N ALA A 20 9.92 23.58 -1.79
CA ALA A 20 9.39 23.52 -0.43
C ALA A 20 8.68 24.83 -0.04
N ARG A 21 9.27 25.98 -0.40
CA ARG A 21 8.67 27.29 -0.19
C ARG A 21 7.36 27.45 -0.98
N ALA A 22 7.37 27.10 -2.27
CA ALA A 22 6.17 27.18 -3.11
C ALA A 22 5.03 26.29 -2.58
N TYR A 23 5.34 25.09 -2.08
CA TYR A 23 4.33 24.20 -1.49
C TYR A 23 3.77 24.75 -0.17
N THR A 24 4.61 25.45 0.62
CA THR A 24 4.19 26.10 1.86
C THR A 24 3.32 27.34 1.55
N GLU A 25 3.71 28.18 0.61
CA GLU A 25 2.95 29.37 0.19
C GLU A 25 1.56 29.00 -0.37
N ARG A 26 1.43 27.84 -1.02
CA ARG A 26 0.14 27.30 -1.49
C ARG A 26 -0.69 26.63 -0.37
N GLY A 27 -0.15 26.52 0.85
CA GLY A 27 -0.81 25.89 1.98
C GLY A 27 -0.90 24.35 1.88
N TRP A 28 -0.18 23.74 0.94
CA TRP A 28 -0.08 22.29 0.85
C TRP A 28 0.74 21.75 2.00
N TRP A 29 1.90 22.33 2.26
CA TRP A 29 2.72 22.09 3.44
C TRP A 29 2.43 23.15 4.50
N ARG A 30 2.18 22.69 5.73
CA ARG A 30 1.77 23.58 6.82
C ARG A 30 2.91 24.00 7.74
N GLY A 31 4.09 23.37 7.59
CA GLY A 31 5.22 23.63 8.48
C GLY A 31 5.00 23.08 9.91
N VAL A 32 4.09 22.11 10.07
CA VAL A 32 3.73 21.49 11.35
C VAL A 32 4.03 20.01 11.29
N ALA A 33 4.55 19.46 12.39
CA ALA A 33 4.79 18.01 12.50
C ALA A 33 3.48 17.22 12.38
N LEU A 34 3.47 16.15 11.59
CA LEU A 34 2.27 15.30 11.38
C LEU A 34 1.68 14.79 12.69
N GLY A 35 2.52 14.40 13.66
CA GLY A 35 2.06 13.99 14.99
C GLY A 35 1.30 15.09 15.71
N ALA A 36 1.73 16.36 15.61
CA ALA A 36 1.02 17.48 16.20
C ALA A 36 -0.31 17.78 15.47
N GLU A 37 -0.35 17.70 14.13
CA GLU A 37 -1.60 17.83 13.39
C GLU A 37 -2.65 16.77 13.77
N LEU A 38 -2.22 15.50 13.94
CA LEU A 38 -3.10 14.40 14.35
C LEU A 38 -3.69 14.61 15.74
N LEU A 39 -2.88 15.08 16.69
CA LEU A 39 -3.36 15.34 18.04
C LEU A 39 -4.23 16.60 18.12
N ALA A 40 -3.93 17.62 17.34
CA ALA A 40 -4.81 18.78 17.23
C ALA A 40 -6.19 18.42 16.63
N ALA A 41 -6.24 17.49 15.66
CA ALA A 41 -7.50 16.95 15.15
C ALA A 41 -8.26 16.16 16.21
N ALA A 42 -7.55 15.39 17.07
CA ALA A 42 -8.15 14.66 18.18
C ALA A 42 -8.83 15.57 19.22
N ASP A 43 -8.30 16.78 19.44
CA ASP A 43 -8.85 17.75 20.38
C ASP A 43 -10.22 18.29 19.92
N ALA A 44 -10.57 18.20 18.64
CA ALA A 44 -11.87 18.63 18.12
C ALA A 44 -13.02 17.68 18.53
N HIS A 45 -12.71 16.38 18.75
CA HIS A 45 -13.69 15.33 19.08
C HIS A 45 -13.16 14.40 20.18
N PRO A 46 -12.73 14.93 21.36
CA PRO A 46 -11.90 14.19 22.31
C PRO A 46 -12.58 12.94 22.88
N ASP A 47 -13.88 12.97 23.07
CA ASP A 47 -14.64 11.88 23.71
C ASP A 47 -15.25 10.90 22.68
N ALA A 48 -15.17 11.20 21.37
CA ALA A 48 -15.58 10.28 20.33
C ALA A 48 -14.58 9.12 20.22
N VAL A 49 -15.09 7.93 19.87
CA VAL A 49 -14.22 6.74 19.64
C VAL A 49 -13.41 6.95 18.38
N ALA A 50 -12.07 6.91 18.51
CA ALA A 50 -11.09 7.06 17.44
C ALA A 50 -10.61 5.72 16.88
N LEU A 51 -10.49 4.69 17.75
CA LEU A 51 -9.89 3.42 17.39
C LEU A 51 -10.61 2.25 18.04
N VAL A 52 -10.87 1.20 17.25
CA VAL A 52 -11.47 -0.05 17.70
C VAL A 52 -10.62 -1.23 17.25
N ASP A 53 -10.34 -2.15 18.17
CA ASP A 53 -9.65 -3.43 17.93
C ASP A 53 -10.31 -4.50 18.81
N GLY A 54 -11.24 -5.26 18.26
CA GLY A 54 -12.07 -6.17 19.03
C GLY A 54 -12.82 -5.45 20.17
N ASP A 55 -12.52 -5.84 21.41
CA ASP A 55 -13.12 -5.23 22.61
C ASP A 55 -12.42 -3.92 23.04
N VAL A 56 -11.25 -3.62 22.48
CA VAL A 56 -10.54 -2.38 22.80
C VAL A 56 -11.16 -1.21 22.07
N ARG A 57 -11.57 -0.18 22.82
CA ARG A 57 -12.14 1.06 22.30
C ARG A 57 -11.40 2.25 22.91
N LEU A 58 -10.69 3.01 22.06
CA LEU A 58 -9.98 4.20 22.49
C LEU A 58 -10.70 5.45 21.93
N THR A 59 -10.99 6.40 22.80
CA THR A 59 -11.43 7.73 22.37
C THR A 59 -10.25 8.49 21.75
N HIS A 60 -10.52 9.59 21.03
CA HIS A 60 -9.47 10.46 20.52
C HIS A 60 -8.57 10.96 21.65
N ARG A 61 -9.13 11.33 22.79
CA ARG A 61 -8.39 11.72 24.00
C ARG A 61 -7.48 10.60 24.52
N SER A 62 -8.01 9.38 24.68
CA SER A 62 -7.28 8.23 25.17
C SER A 62 -6.15 7.84 24.19
N LEU A 63 -6.43 7.81 22.89
CA LEU A 63 -5.45 7.52 21.85
C LEU A 63 -4.29 8.55 21.86
N ALA A 64 -4.63 9.83 21.96
CA ALA A 64 -3.63 10.91 22.04
C ALA A 64 -2.78 10.81 23.31
N ALA A 65 -3.39 10.57 24.48
CA ALA A 65 -2.67 10.43 25.74
C ALA A 65 -1.70 9.23 25.71
N ARG A 66 -2.13 8.10 25.16
CA ARG A 66 -1.28 6.90 24.99
C ARG A 66 -0.13 7.15 24.03
N ALA A 67 -0.36 7.87 22.94
CA ALA A 67 0.66 8.21 21.96
C ALA A 67 1.73 9.13 22.58
N ASP A 68 1.32 10.17 23.30
CA ASP A 68 2.24 11.09 23.98
C ASP A 68 3.02 10.39 25.10
N ALA A 69 2.37 9.51 25.89
CA ALA A 69 3.04 8.73 26.93
C ALA A 69 4.07 7.75 26.35
N LEU A 70 3.69 7.02 25.29
CA LEU A 70 4.62 6.12 24.63
C LEU A 70 5.79 6.88 24.00
N ALA A 71 5.57 8.06 23.42
CA ALA A 71 6.64 8.93 22.92
C ALA A 71 7.66 9.23 24.04
N GLY A 72 7.18 9.57 25.26
CA GLY A 72 8.03 9.76 26.43
C GLY A 72 8.83 8.51 26.81
N ARG A 73 8.18 7.35 26.87
CA ARG A 73 8.83 6.08 27.22
C ARG A 73 9.86 5.63 26.18
N LEU A 74 9.61 5.88 24.89
CA LEU A 74 10.59 5.60 23.83
C LEU A 74 11.89 6.40 24.06
N VAL A 75 11.78 7.66 24.49
CA VAL A 75 12.94 8.53 24.74
C VAL A 75 13.55 8.28 26.13
N ASP A 76 12.75 8.33 27.18
CA ASP A 76 13.24 8.38 28.55
C ASP A 76 13.61 6.99 29.09
N GLU A 77 12.86 5.94 28.73
CA GLU A 77 13.09 4.59 29.23
C GLU A 77 13.91 3.73 28.25
N LEU A 78 13.68 3.89 26.92
CA LEU A 78 14.38 3.09 25.92
C LEU A 78 15.59 3.79 25.32
N GLY A 79 15.80 5.07 25.63
CA GLY A 79 16.96 5.85 25.20
C GLY A 79 16.98 6.19 23.72
N LEU A 80 15.82 6.14 23.04
CA LEU A 80 15.72 6.54 21.64
C LEU A 80 15.79 8.07 21.53
N VAL A 81 16.43 8.55 20.48
CA VAL A 81 16.53 9.98 20.20
C VAL A 81 15.85 10.32 18.87
N ARG A 82 15.56 11.61 18.67
CA ARG A 82 15.00 12.12 17.41
C ARG A 82 15.87 11.66 16.23
N GLY A 83 15.21 11.09 15.20
CA GLY A 83 15.87 10.52 14.03
C GLY A 83 16.28 9.06 14.16
N ASP A 84 16.16 8.43 15.33
CA ASP A 84 16.32 6.98 15.47
C ASP A 84 15.21 6.24 14.71
N ARG A 85 15.52 5.07 14.19
CA ARG A 85 14.60 4.24 13.42
C ARG A 85 14.08 3.07 14.26
N VAL A 86 12.78 2.84 14.17
CA VAL A 86 12.11 1.66 14.73
C VAL A 86 11.53 0.86 13.57
N VAL A 87 12.02 -0.34 13.32
CA VAL A 87 11.36 -1.24 12.37
C VAL A 87 10.07 -1.75 13.00
N VAL A 88 8.93 -1.48 12.34
CA VAL A 88 7.60 -1.84 12.84
C VAL A 88 7.04 -2.98 12.00
N GLN A 89 7.13 -4.21 12.52
CA GLN A 89 6.56 -5.42 11.93
C GLN A 89 5.37 -5.91 12.79
N LEU A 90 4.31 -5.16 12.85
CA LEU A 90 3.12 -5.53 13.62
C LEU A 90 1.95 -5.91 12.71
N PRO A 91 1.07 -6.82 13.14
CA PRO A 91 -0.21 -7.01 12.49
C PRO A 91 -1.11 -5.77 12.67
N ASN A 92 -2.28 -5.78 12.04
CA ASN A 92 -3.30 -4.79 12.31
C ASN A 92 -3.76 -4.93 13.78
N CYS A 93 -3.30 -4.03 14.64
CA CYS A 93 -3.65 -3.99 16.06
C CYS A 93 -3.58 -2.54 16.58
N TRP A 94 -4.22 -2.27 17.69
CA TRP A 94 -4.26 -0.93 18.27
C TRP A 94 -2.88 -0.41 18.69
N GLN A 95 -1.96 -1.31 19.10
CA GLN A 95 -0.59 -0.96 19.45
C GLN A 95 0.20 -0.43 18.23
N PHE A 96 -0.08 -0.95 17.02
CA PHE A 96 0.50 -0.41 15.79
C PHE A 96 0.16 1.08 15.62
N VAL A 97 -1.10 1.43 15.84
CA VAL A 97 -1.56 2.83 15.71
C VAL A 97 -0.93 3.71 16.76
N VAL A 98 -0.96 3.30 18.05
CA VAL A 98 -0.35 4.07 19.15
C VAL A 98 1.15 4.25 18.93
N LEU A 99 1.89 3.20 18.55
CA LEU A 99 3.32 3.27 18.29
C LEU A 99 3.65 4.21 17.12
N THR A 100 2.86 4.12 16.03
CA THR A 100 3.04 5.03 14.87
C THR A 100 2.87 6.49 15.28
N LEU A 101 1.81 6.82 16.03
CA LEU A 101 1.57 8.18 16.52
C LEU A 101 2.68 8.63 17.50
N ALA A 102 3.12 7.76 18.40
CA ALA A 102 4.19 8.06 19.35
C ALA A 102 5.51 8.36 18.62
N CYS A 103 5.87 7.57 17.63
CA CYS A 103 7.03 7.82 16.78
C CYS A 103 6.95 9.20 16.11
N LEU A 104 5.80 9.53 15.51
CA LEU A 104 5.57 10.83 14.86
C LEU A 104 5.66 12.01 15.84
N ARG A 105 5.31 11.80 17.12
CA ARG A 105 5.40 12.82 18.17
C ARG A 105 6.83 13.03 18.63
N ALA A 106 7.56 11.96 18.89
CA ALA A 106 8.95 12.02 19.37
C ALA A 106 9.96 12.39 18.27
N GLY A 107 9.56 12.33 16.98
CA GLY A 107 10.50 12.42 15.86
C GLY A 107 11.38 11.17 15.71
N VAL A 108 10.98 10.06 16.32
CA VAL A 108 11.50 8.71 16.04
C VAL A 108 10.84 8.20 14.76
N VAL A 109 11.60 7.56 13.88
CA VAL A 109 11.13 7.27 12.52
C VAL A 109 10.74 5.80 12.38
N PRO A 110 9.45 5.46 12.24
CA PRO A 110 9.03 4.09 11.99
C PRO A 110 9.40 3.67 10.56
N VAL A 111 9.93 2.45 10.42
CA VAL A 111 10.17 1.75 9.15
C VAL A 111 9.09 0.70 9.00
N MET A 112 8.19 0.89 8.06
CA MET A 112 6.95 0.13 7.93
C MET A 112 7.18 -1.25 7.30
N ALA A 113 7.52 -2.25 8.12
CA ALA A 113 7.72 -3.62 7.67
C ALA A 113 6.41 -4.41 7.62
N LEU A 114 6.27 -5.32 6.65
CA LEU A 114 5.08 -6.15 6.52
C LEU A 114 5.11 -7.33 7.51
N PRO A 115 3.96 -7.75 8.07
CA PRO A 115 3.87 -8.92 8.95
C PRO A 115 4.38 -10.23 8.31
N ALA A 116 4.38 -10.29 6.99
CA ALA A 116 4.85 -11.45 6.23
C ALA A 116 6.38 -11.52 6.06
N HIS A 117 7.12 -10.45 6.31
CA HIS A 117 8.57 -10.45 6.24
C HIS A 117 9.18 -11.45 7.25
N ARG A 118 10.36 -11.97 6.90
CA ARG A 118 11.11 -12.92 7.73
C ARG A 118 12.54 -12.42 7.92
N GLN A 119 13.40 -13.26 8.44
CA GLN A 119 14.80 -12.98 8.73
C GLN A 119 15.53 -12.26 7.59
N HIS A 120 15.30 -12.68 6.35
CA HIS A 120 15.98 -12.13 5.18
C HIS A 120 15.68 -10.65 4.96
N GLU A 121 14.40 -10.30 4.87
CA GLU A 121 13.95 -8.91 4.65
C GLU A 121 14.24 -8.03 5.87
N LEU A 122 14.00 -8.55 7.07
CA LEU A 122 14.22 -7.78 8.30
C LEU A 122 15.69 -7.52 8.58
N SER A 123 16.60 -8.46 8.30
CA SER A 123 18.06 -8.22 8.39
C SER A 123 18.46 -7.04 7.50
N HIS A 124 17.92 -7.00 6.28
CA HIS A 124 18.16 -5.88 5.39
C HIS A 124 17.59 -4.57 5.95
N LEU A 125 16.31 -4.56 6.36
CA LEU A 125 15.67 -3.35 6.87
C LEU A 125 16.35 -2.79 8.11
N VAL A 126 16.71 -3.65 9.07
CA VAL A 126 17.44 -3.27 10.29
C VAL A 126 18.82 -2.69 9.93
N GLY A 127 19.59 -3.40 9.10
CA GLY A 127 20.94 -2.98 8.73
C GLY A 127 20.97 -1.72 7.87
N HIS A 128 20.11 -1.67 6.83
CA HIS A 128 20.06 -0.56 5.88
C HIS A 128 19.53 0.73 6.51
N SER A 129 18.51 0.63 7.37
CA SER A 129 18.00 1.79 8.13
C SER A 129 18.90 2.16 9.29
N GLY A 130 19.73 1.23 9.80
CA GLY A 130 20.44 1.38 11.06
C GLY A 130 19.46 1.49 12.24
N ALA A 131 18.46 0.63 12.29
CA ALA A 131 17.39 0.70 13.28
C ALA A 131 17.94 0.48 14.72
N ALA A 132 17.48 1.33 15.66
CA ALA A 132 17.77 1.23 17.07
C ALA A 132 16.80 0.30 17.81
N ALA A 133 15.58 0.13 17.26
CA ALA A 133 14.54 -0.73 17.83
C ALA A 133 13.79 -1.50 16.75
N LEU A 134 13.19 -2.64 17.16
CA LEU A 134 12.35 -3.50 16.34
C LEU A 134 11.09 -3.86 17.12
N ALA A 135 9.91 -3.57 16.58
CA ALA A 135 8.62 -3.94 17.14
C ALA A 135 8.02 -5.13 16.37
N VAL A 136 7.68 -6.21 17.07
CA VAL A 136 7.15 -7.45 16.50
C VAL A 136 5.99 -8.00 17.33
N PRO A 137 5.10 -8.85 16.78
CA PRO A 137 4.25 -9.70 17.60
C PRO A 137 5.09 -10.81 18.26
N GLY A 138 4.66 -11.37 19.37
CA GLY A 138 5.30 -12.55 19.95
C GLY A 138 5.23 -13.73 18.98
N THR A 139 4.02 -14.24 18.76
CA THR A 139 3.73 -15.30 17.77
C THR A 139 2.60 -14.84 16.86
N LEU A 140 2.78 -15.02 15.55
CA LEU A 140 1.73 -14.72 14.56
C LEU A 140 1.66 -15.86 13.52
N ARG A 141 0.47 -16.44 13.34
CA ARG A 141 0.22 -17.54 12.40
C ARG A 141 1.21 -18.71 12.58
N GLY A 142 1.50 -19.05 13.84
CA GLY A 142 2.39 -20.15 14.20
C GLY A 142 3.90 -19.86 14.07
N PHE A 143 4.29 -18.64 13.67
CA PHE A 143 5.70 -18.24 13.59
C PHE A 143 6.12 -17.41 14.82
N ASP A 144 7.27 -17.77 15.43
CA ASP A 144 7.85 -17.08 16.58
C ASP A 144 8.69 -15.87 16.14
N HIS A 145 8.04 -14.69 16.09
CA HIS A 145 8.69 -13.44 15.70
C HIS A 145 9.61 -12.91 16.83
N ALA A 146 9.29 -13.22 18.08
CA ALA A 146 10.10 -12.81 19.23
C ALA A 146 11.49 -13.48 19.19
N ALA A 147 11.54 -14.78 18.83
CA ALA A 147 12.82 -15.49 18.64
C ALA A 147 13.62 -14.92 17.46
N MET A 148 12.96 -14.65 16.35
CA MET A 148 13.60 -14.04 15.17
C MET A 148 14.17 -12.66 15.53
N ALA A 149 13.45 -11.84 16.29
CA ALA A 149 13.91 -10.51 16.73
C ALA A 149 15.17 -10.58 17.59
N ASP A 150 15.31 -11.58 18.49
CA ASP A 150 16.52 -11.80 19.26
C ASP A 150 17.73 -12.18 18.38
N GLN A 151 17.49 -13.00 17.35
CA GLN A 151 18.55 -13.35 16.39
C GLN A 151 19.01 -12.12 15.59
N LEU A 152 18.06 -11.27 15.17
CA LEU A 152 18.36 -10.01 14.48
C LEU A 152 19.15 -9.06 15.40
N ARG A 153 18.75 -8.94 16.67
CA ARG A 153 19.44 -8.11 17.67
C ARG A 153 20.87 -8.60 17.91
N ALA A 154 21.07 -9.90 18.04
CA ALA A 154 22.39 -10.49 18.22
C ALA A 154 23.33 -10.27 17.03
N GLY A 155 22.78 -10.15 15.81
CA GLY A 155 23.53 -9.91 14.57
C GLY A 155 23.63 -8.44 14.14
N SER A 156 23.16 -7.49 14.98
CA SER A 156 23.11 -6.06 14.63
C SER A 156 23.91 -5.21 15.62
N ASP A 157 24.70 -4.29 15.09
CA ASP A 157 25.46 -3.31 15.89
C ASP A 157 24.60 -2.14 16.40
N THR A 158 23.40 -1.92 15.81
CA THR A 158 22.53 -0.77 16.13
C THR A 158 21.25 -1.14 16.85
N LEU A 159 20.76 -2.37 16.67
CA LEU A 159 19.48 -2.82 17.23
C LEU A 159 19.63 -3.13 18.72
N GLY A 160 19.29 -2.15 19.57
CA GLY A 160 19.34 -2.28 21.03
C GLY A 160 18.06 -2.82 21.65
N GLN A 161 16.90 -2.41 21.12
CA GLN A 161 15.59 -2.66 21.74
C GLN A 161 14.72 -3.58 20.89
N VAL A 162 14.03 -4.53 21.52
CA VAL A 162 13.00 -5.38 20.91
C VAL A 162 11.71 -5.19 21.69
N LEU A 163 10.69 -4.66 20.99
CA LEU A 163 9.35 -4.39 21.51
C LEU A 163 8.40 -5.49 21.06
N VAL A 164 7.69 -6.12 21.98
CA VAL A 164 6.84 -7.29 21.66
C VAL A 164 5.40 -7.04 22.05
N VAL A 165 4.47 -7.35 21.14
CA VAL A 165 3.04 -7.41 21.41
C VAL A 165 2.64 -8.87 21.66
N GLY A 166 1.98 -9.15 22.78
CA GLY A 166 1.49 -10.47 23.17
C GLY A 166 2.40 -11.19 24.18
N ASP A 167 2.02 -12.43 24.52
CA ASP A 167 2.55 -13.15 25.68
C ASP A 167 3.91 -13.84 25.45
N ALA A 168 4.34 -14.00 24.19
CA ALA A 168 5.58 -14.73 23.85
C ALA A 168 6.87 -13.89 24.04
N ARG A 169 6.88 -13.01 25.02
CA ARG A 169 8.01 -12.14 25.35
C ARG A 169 9.15 -12.93 26.02
N ARG A 170 10.36 -12.71 25.55
CA ARG A 170 11.58 -13.34 26.04
C ARG A 170 12.37 -12.42 27.00
N PRO A 171 13.30 -12.93 27.82
CA PRO A 171 14.14 -12.08 28.64
C PRO A 171 14.87 -10.99 27.83
N GLY A 172 14.85 -9.75 28.33
CA GLY A 172 15.46 -8.60 27.66
C GLY A 172 14.64 -8.02 26.50
N GLN A 173 13.42 -8.49 26.29
CA GLN A 173 12.42 -7.88 25.41
C GLN A 173 11.44 -7.02 26.21
N VAL A 174 10.91 -5.97 25.59
CA VAL A 174 10.05 -4.99 26.22
C VAL A 174 8.59 -5.24 25.83
N ASP A 175 7.67 -5.16 26.77
CA ASP A 175 6.24 -5.27 26.54
C ASP A 175 5.69 -3.97 25.93
N LEU A 176 5.42 -4.00 24.62
CA LEU A 176 4.86 -2.83 23.95
C LEU A 176 3.46 -2.49 24.44
N THR A 177 2.64 -3.49 24.80
CA THR A 177 1.30 -3.26 25.32
C THR A 177 1.34 -2.50 26.64
N ALA A 178 2.25 -2.87 27.55
CA ALA A 178 2.46 -2.16 28.80
C ALA A 178 2.98 -0.72 28.58
N LEU A 179 3.89 -0.54 27.60
CA LEU A 179 4.36 0.80 27.22
C LEU A 179 3.27 1.69 26.64
N CYS A 180 2.21 1.13 26.06
CA CYS A 180 1.07 1.88 25.55
C CYS A 180 0.05 2.29 26.63
N ALA A 181 0.32 2.11 27.92
CA ALA A 181 -0.56 2.54 29.00
C ALA A 181 -0.71 4.07 29.03
N GLU A 182 -1.88 4.55 29.48
CA GLU A 182 -2.11 5.98 29.67
C GLU A 182 -1.20 6.55 30.77
N PRO A 183 -0.77 7.80 30.66
CA PRO A 183 0.03 8.46 31.69
C PRO A 183 -0.84 8.89 32.88
N GLU A 184 -0.21 9.11 34.02
CA GLU A 184 -0.89 9.66 35.22
C GLU A 184 -1.33 11.12 34.99
N ASP A 185 -0.51 11.91 34.30
CA ASP A 185 -0.81 13.30 33.94
C ASP A 185 -0.73 13.49 32.40
N PRO A 186 -1.83 13.25 31.67
CA PRO A 186 -1.86 13.43 30.23
C PRO A 186 -1.57 14.87 29.78
N ALA A 187 -1.95 15.88 30.58
CA ALA A 187 -1.77 17.27 30.22
C ALA A 187 -0.29 17.69 30.25
N ALA A 188 0.45 17.26 31.29
CA ALA A 188 1.87 17.55 31.40
C ALA A 188 2.67 16.89 30.27
N VAL A 189 2.36 15.61 29.95
CA VAL A 189 3.02 14.89 28.85
C VAL A 189 2.72 15.53 27.51
N ARG A 190 1.46 15.96 27.28
CA ARG A 190 1.05 16.66 26.08
C ARG A 190 1.82 17.98 25.91
N ALA A 191 1.89 18.80 26.97
CA ALA A 191 2.58 20.09 26.95
C ALA A 191 4.08 19.94 26.60
N ARG A 192 4.73 18.91 27.10
CA ARG A 192 6.13 18.57 26.76
C ARG A 192 6.32 18.44 25.25
N TRP A 193 5.49 17.61 24.59
CA TRP A 193 5.63 17.34 23.15
C TRP A 193 5.14 18.49 22.26
N ASP A 194 4.21 19.30 22.72
CA ASP A 194 3.79 20.50 22.00
C ASP A 194 4.88 21.58 22.00
N ALA A 195 5.72 21.61 23.06
CA ALA A 195 6.86 22.50 23.17
C ALA A 195 8.10 22.04 22.36
N ASP A 196 8.25 20.72 22.11
CA ASP A 196 9.40 20.14 21.42
C ASP A 196 8.99 19.25 20.24
N GLN A 197 8.40 19.86 19.23
CA GLN A 197 7.98 19.16 18.01
C GLN A 197 9.17 18.87 17.09
N PRO A 198 9.16 17.74 16.34
CA PRO A 198 10.14 17.50 15.29
C PRO A 198 9.94 18.52 14.14
N PRO A 199 11.03 18.91 13.43
CA PRO A 199 10.91 19.78 12.26
C PRO A 199 10.02 19.16 11.19
N SER A 200 9.12 19.94 10.60
CA SER A 200 8.14 19.44 9.62
C SER A 200 8.77 18.86 8.35
N ARG A 201 9.97 19.32 7.98
CA ARG A 201 10.75 18.82 6.85
C ARG A 201 11.63 17.60 7.21
N SER A 202 11.68 17.18 8.47
CA SER A 202 12.38 15.94 8.85
C SER A 202 11.58 14.70 8.41
N VAL A 203 12.27 13.56 8.33
CA VAL A 203 11.62 12.30 7.96
C VAL A 203 10.65 11.87 9.05
N ALA A 204 9.41 11.65 8.67
CA ALA A 204 8.32 11.19 9.53
C ALA A 204 8.18 9.66 9.53
N VAL A 205 8.39 9.04 8.36
CA VAL A 205 8.21 7.59 8.19
C VAL A 205 9.05 7.08 7.01
N PHE A 206 9.53 5.87 7.11
CA PHE A 206 10.02 5.11 5.97
C PHE A 206 8.95 4.13 5.50
N LEU A 207 8.49 4.32 4.26
CA LEU A 207 7.72 3.33 3.54
C LEU A 207 8.65 2.41 2.76
N LEU A 208 8.11 1.27 2.32
CA LEU A 208 8.83 0.31 1.50
C LEU A 208 8.38 0.36 0.05
N SER A 209 9.34 0.34 -0.87
CA SER A 209 9.01 0.18 -2.29
C SER A 209 8.35 -1.17 -2.57
N GLY A 210 7.36 -1.20 -3.44
CA GLY A 210 6.66 -2.41 -3.86
C GLY A 210 7.45 -3.30 -4.85
N GLY A 211 8.79 -3.20 -4.88
CA GLY A 211 9.63 -3.92 -5.85
C GLY A 211 9.49 -5.43 -5.78
N THR A 212 9.20 -6.06 -6.93
CA THR A 212 9.12 -7.53 -7.07
C THR A 212 10.49 -8.17 -7.34
N THR A 213 11.55 -7.36 -7.52
CA THR A 213 12.89 -7.81 -7.87
C THR A 213 13.91 -7.24 -6.90
N GLY A 214 14.13 -7.93 -5.78
CA GLY A 214 15.16 -7.57 -4.81
C GLY A 214 14.61 -7.13 -3.44
N LEU A 215 15.52 -6.70 -2.57
CA LEU A 215 15.19 -6.21 -1.23
C LEU A 215 14.45 -4.86 -1.29
N PRO A 216 13.50 -4.59 -0.38
CA PRO A 216 12.75 -3.34 -0.35
C PRO A 216 13.67 -2.12 -0.20
N LYS A 217 13.42 -1.07 -0.99
CA LYS A 217 14.07 0.22 -0.80
C LYS A 217 13.28 1.05 0.21
N LEU A 218 13.98 1.89 0.96
CA LEU A 218 13.38 2.80 1.93
C LEU A 218 13.00 4.12 1.26
N ILE A 219 11.74 4.47 1.37
CA ILE A 219 11.15 5.72 0.85
C ILE A 219 10.97 6.66 2.02
N ALA A 220 11.80 7.71 2.09
CA ALA A 220 11.72 8.70 3.14
C ALA A 220 10.55 9.67 2.86
N ARG A 221 9.56 9.70 3.78
CA ARG A 221 8.45 10.66 3.73
C ARG A 221 8.62 11.65 4.88
N THR A 222 8.54 12.93 4.60
CA THR A 222 8.62 13.99 5.62
C THR A 222 7.27 14.19 6.32
N HIS A 223 7.28 14.92 7.44
CA HIS A 223 6.01 15.27 8.09
C HIS A 223 5.13 16.12 7.17
N ASP A 224 5.69 17.13 6.48
CA ASP A 224 4.93 18.00 5.58
C ASP A 224 4.29 17.24 4.42
N ASP A 225 5.08 16.46 3.68
CA ASP A 225 4.58 15.76 2.49
C ASP A 225 3.56 14.66 2.85
N TYR A 226 3.80 13.94 3.93
CA TYR A 226 2.94 12.83 4.34
C TYR A 226 1.65 13.32 5.01
N ALA A 227 1.71 14.42 5.75
CA ALA A 227 0.52 15.11 6.25
C ALA A 227 -0.34 15.64 5.10
N TYR A 228 0.28 16.24 4.09
CA TYR A 228 -0.44 16.69 2.90
C TYR A 228 -1.12 15.53 2.17
N ASN A 229 -0.38 14.45 1.91
CA ASN A 229 -0.90 13.23 1.31
C ASN A 229 -2.16 12.72 2.04
N ALA A 230 -2.09 12.56 3.36
CA ALA A 230 -3.20 12.04 4.17
C ALA A 230 -4.41 12.99 4.18
N ARG A 231 -4.18 14.30 4.37
CA ARG A 231 -5.25 15.31 4.39
C ARG A 231 -5.95 15.46 3.03
N ALA A 232 -5.17 15.54 1.95
CA ALA A 232 -5.72 15.69 0.61
C ALA A 232 -6.54 14.45 0.22
N SER A 233 -6.04 13.24 0.54
CA SER A 233 -6.76 11.99 0.33
C SER A 233 -8.06 11.95 1.14
N ALA A 234 -8.03 12.31 2.44
CA ALA A 234 -9.23 12.33 3.28
C ALA A 234 -10.29 13.28 2.73
N ARG A 235 -9.87 14.49 2.31
CA ARG A 235 -10.77 15.50 1.72
C ARG A 235 -11.40 14.99 0.42
N LEU A 236 -10.60 14.44 -0.48
CA LEU A 236 -11.07 13.91 -1.78
C LEU A 236 -12.06 12.76 -1.60
N CYS A 237 -11.82 11.89 -0.62
CA CYS A 237 -12.69 10.77 -0.31
C CYS A 237 -13.90 11.15 0.57
N GLY A 238 -14.08 12.43 0.91
CA GLY A 238 -15.21 12.93 1.69
C GLY A 238 -15.24 12.41 3.12
N LEU A 239 -14.06 12.18 3.74
CA LEU A 239 -13.99 11.73 5.13
C LEU A 239 -14.31 12.87 6.09
N GLY A 240 -14.98 12.53 7.19
CA GLY A 240 -15.37 13.43 8.28
C GLY A 240 -15.54 12.68 9.59
N PRO A 241 -16.05 13.36 10.65
CA PRO A 241 -16.21 12.76 11.97
C PRO A 241 -17.18 11.57 12.02
N ASP A 242 -18.07 11.45 11.04
CA ASP A 242 -19.00 10.30 10.89
C ASP A 242 -18.37 9.11 10.16
N THR A 243 -17.13 9.24 9.68
CA THR A 243 -16.43 8.17 8.98
C THR A 243 -16.03 7.06 9.94
N VAL A 244 -16.34 5.83 9.56
CA VAL A 244 -15.84 4.61 10.18
C VAL A 244 -15.05 3.84 9.14
N TYR A 245 -13.71 3.86 9.27
CA TYR A 245 -12.80 3.27 8.31
C TYR A 245 -12.30 1.90 8.77
N LEU A 246 -12.57 0.84 8.00
CA LEU A 246 -12.06 -0.50 8.27
C LEU A 246 -10.67 -0.70 7.65
N VAL A 247 -9.69 -1.06 8.48
CA VAL A 247 -8.33 -1.46 8.08
C VAL A 247 -8.24 -2.96 8.09
N SER A 248 -8.38 -3.61 6.93
CA SER A 248 -8.27 -5.07 6.77
C SER A 248 -7.04 -5.48 5.94
N LEU A 249 -6.46 -4.56 5.17
CA LEU A 249 -5.16 -4.72 4.54
C LEU A 249 -4.03 -4.45 5.55
N PRO A 250 -2.78 -4.94 5.32
CA PRO A 250 -1.67 -4.70 6.24
C PRO A 250 -1.47 -3.20 6.54
N ALA A 251 -1.65 -2.79 7.79
CA ALA A 251 -1.64 -1.38 8.22
C ALA A 251 -0.32 -0.66 7.92
N SER A 252 0.79 -1.39 7.84
CA SER A 252 2.11 -0.87 7.46
C SER A 252 2.27 -0.55 5.97
N HIS A 253 1.31 -0.93 5.12
CA HIS A 253 1.31 -0.54 3.72
C HIS A 253 0.76 0.88 3.55
N ASN A 254 1.33 1.68 2.62
CA ASN A 254 0.94 3.08 2.41
C ASN A 254 -0.56 3.27 2.18
N PHE A 255 -1.21 2.36 1.45
CA PHE A 255 -2.63 2.46 1.09
C PHE A 255 -3.54 2.51 2.33
N PRO A 256 -3.55 1.51 3.24
CA PRO A 256 -4.36 1.58 4.47
C PRO A 256 -3.77 2.53 5.53
N LEU A 257 -2.52 3.00 5.40
CA LEU A 257 -1.94 3.92 6.37
C LEU A 257 -2.34 5.38 6.11
N ALA A 258 -2.24 5.86 4.86
CA ALA A 258 -2.38 7.30 4.57
C ALA A 258 -3.08 7.65 3.24
N CYS A 259 -3.83 6.72 2.58
CA CYS A 259 -4.46 6.99 1.28
C CYS A 259 -5.98 6.68 1.23
N PRO A 260 -6.84 7.33 2.02
CA PRO A 260 -6.62 8.15 3.21
C PRO A 260 -6.23 7.36 4.44
N GLY A 261 -6.68 6.10 4.58
CA GLY A 261 -6.31 5.13 5.59
C GLY A 261 -6.46 5.62 7.04
N ILE A 262 -5.60 5.08 7.91
CA ILE A 262 -5.58 5.39 9.34
C ILE A 262 -5.37 6.88 9.58
N LEU A 263 -4.30 7.45 8.99
CA LEU A 263 -3.90 8.83 9.27
C LEU A 263 -4.91 9.84 8.72
N GLY A 264 -5.42 9.63 7.50
CA GLY A 264 -6.45 10.51 6.93
C GLY A 264 -7.76 10.46 7.69
N THR A 265 -8.15 9.29 8.19
CA THR A 265 -9.36 9.13 9.01
C THR A 265 -9.23 9.87 10.34
N LEU A 266 -8.10 9.70 11.04
CA LEU A 266 -7.85 10.39 12.31
C LEU A 266 -7.75 11.92 12.14
N LEU A 267 -7.12 12.40 11.05
CA LEU A 267 -7.06 13.83 10.71
C LEU A 267 -8.45 14.42 10.39
N ALA A 268 -9.39 13.59 9.92
CA ALA A 268 -10.77 13.99 9.66
C ALA A 268 -11.69 13.86 10.89
N GLY A 269 -11.17 13.43 12.05
CA GLY A 269 -11.94 13.20 13.27
C GLY A 269 -12.78 11.93 13.26
N GLY A 270 -12.56 11.04 12.29
CA GLY A 270 -13.27 9.78 12.13
C GLY A 270 -12.73 8.65 13.01
N ARG A 271 -13.38 7.48 12.92
CA ARG A 271 -13.05 6.28 13.68
C ARG A 271 -12.37 5.24 12.79
N VAL A 272 -11.28 4.67 13.26
CA VAL A 272 -10.57 3.55 12.66
C VAL A 272 -10.98 2.25 13.34
N VAL A 273 -11.31 1.23 12.56
CA VAL A 273 -11.56 -0.14 13.03
C VAL A 273 -10.48 -1.02 12.41
N VAL A 274 -9.67 -1.68 13.24
CA VAL A 274 -8.64 -2.58 12.75
C VAL A 274 -9.11 -4.03 12.75
N LEU A 275 -8.80 -4.75 11.67
CA LEU A 275 -9.15 -6.15 11.48
C LEU A 275 -7.93 -6.91 10.98
N ALA A 276 -7.61 -8.03 11.61
CA ALA A 276 -6.40 -8.81 11.33
C ALA A 276 -6.41 -9.51 9.95
N SER A 277 -7.58 -9.69 9.33
CA SER A 277 -7.72 -10.40 8.05
C SER A 277 -8.90 -9.89 7.24
N PRO A 278 -8.77 -9.73 5.91
CA PRO A 278 -9.87 -9.32 5.02
C PRO A 278 -10.82 -10.47 4.64
N GLU A 279 -10.83 -11.59 5.37
CA GLU A 279 -11.74 -12.72 5.09
C GLU A 279 -13.20 -12.27 5.15
N PRO A 280 -14.03 -12.65 4.13
CA PRO A 280 -15.36 -12.09 3.93
C PRO A 280 -16.27 -12.18 5.18
N GLU A 281 -16.33 -13.35 5.82
CA GLU A 281 -17.20 -13.58 6.97
C GLU A 281 -16.86 -12.63 8.13
N ARG A 282 -15.57 -12.48 8.43
CA ARG A 282 -15.09 -11.59 9.50
C ARG A 282 -15.27 -10.13 9.13
N ALA A 283 -14.93 -9.78 7.88
CA ALA A 283 -15.05 -8.41 7.41
C ALA A 283 -16.51 -7.94 7.43
N PHE A 284 -17.45 -8.75 6.92
CA PHE A 284 -18.86 -8.42 6.89
C PHE A 284 -19.47 -8.34 8.29
N ALA A 285 -19.10 -9.27 9.18
CA ALA A 285 -19.53 -9.19 10.58
C ALA A 285 -19.02 -7.90 11.26
N THR A 286 -17.75 -7.52 11.02
CA THR A 286 -17.17 -6.28 11.57
C THR A 286 -17.83 -5.04 10.97
N ILE A 287 -18.08 -5.02 9.65
CA ILE A 287 -18.78 -3.91 8.98
C ILE A 287 -20.17 -3.70 9.60
N ALA A 288 -20.92 -4.79 9.81
CA ALA A 288 -22.24 -4.72 10.42
C ALA A 288 -22.21 -4.26 11.88
N ALA A 289 -21.28 -4.80 12.68
CA ALA A 289 -21.17 -4.51 14.11
C ALA A 289 -20.73 -3.07 14.38
N GLU A 290 -19.77 -2.57 13.61
CA GLU A 290 -19.16 -1.25 13.81
C GLU A 290 -19.78 -0.15 12.93
N GLY A 291 -20.67 -0.48 12.01
CA GLY A 291 -21.27 0.49 11.09
C GLY A 291 -20.22 1.09 10.15
N VAL A 292 -19.28 0.28 9.64
CA VAL A 292 -18.19 0.73 8.76
C VAL A 292 -18.77 1.42 7.53
N THR A 293 -18.22 2.59 7.21
CA THR A 293 -18.67 3.41 6.08
C THR A 293 -17.67 3.43 4.91
N VAL A 294 -16.38 3.23 5.18
CA VAL A 294 -15.29 3.27 4.19
C VAL A 294 -14.33 2.13 4.45
N THR A 295 -13.83 1.52 3.39
CA THR A 295 -12.71 0.55 3.49
C THR A 295 -11.93 0.49 2.20
N ALA A 296 -10.70 -0.06 2.29
CA ALA A 296 -9.84 -0.33 1.14
C ALA A 296 -9.65 -1.83 0.92
N ALA A 297 -9.59 -2.24 -0.34
CA ALA A 297 -9.34 -3.60 -0.77
C ALA A 297 -8.34 -3.62 -1.94
N VAL A 298 -7.69 -4.76 -2.13
CA VAL A 298 -7.04 -5.10 -3.41
C VAL A 298 -8.02 -5.89 -4.28
N PRO A 299 -7.84 -5.98 -5.62
CA PRO A 299 -8.78 -6.67 -6.50
C PRO A 299 -9.19 -8.07 -6.04
N ALA A 300 -8.24 -8.88 -5.58
CA ALA A 300 -8.53 -10.24 -5.09
C ALA A 300 -9.43 -10.26 -3.84
N VAL A 301 -9.31 -9.29 -2.96
CA VAL A 301 -10.19 -9.14 -1.78
C VAL A 301 -11.58 -8.68 -2.23
N ALA A 302 -11.66 -7.68 -3.10
CA ALA A 302 -12.93 -7.18 -3.63
C ALA A 302 -13.72 -8.29 -4.34
N GLN A 303 -13.07 -9.10 -5.18
CA GLN A 303 -13.70 -10.24 -5.86
C GLN A 303 -14.24 -11.29 -4.87
N ARG A 304 -13.48 -11.64 -3.80
CA ARG A 304 -13.97 -12.56 -2.76
C ARG A 304 -15.18 -11.99 -2.00
N TRP A 305 -15.18 -10.69 -1.73
CA TRP A 305 -16.31 -10.02 -1.07
C TRP A 305 -17.54 -9.99 -1.97
N LEU A 306 -17.37 -9.75 -3.27
CA LEU A 306 -18.46 -9.80 -4.26
C LEU A 306 -19.05 -11.21 -4.36
N ALA A 307 -18.21 -12.24 -4.42
CA ALA A 307 -18.66 -13.64 -4.44
C ALA A 307 -19.43 -14.01 -3.17
N HIS A 308 -18.90 -13.65 -1.99
CA HIS A 308 -19.56 -13.88 -0.71
C HIS A 308 -20.90 -13.17 -0.61
N ALA A 309 -20.98 -11.90 -1.04
CA ALA A 309 -22.23 -11.15 -1.03
C ALA A 309 -23.28 -11.71 -2.01
N ALA A 310 -22.84 -12.23 -3.16
CA ALA A 310 -23.73 -12.88 -4.14
C ALA A 310 -24.35 -14.17 -3.57
N GLU A 311 -23.59 -14.91 -2.76
CA GLU A 311 -24.04 -16.18 -2.14
C GLU A 311 -24.87 -15.95 -0.86
N HIS A 312 -24.44 -15.04 0.02
CA HIS A 312 -24.99 -14.86 1.38
C HIS A 312 -25.77 -13.55 1.56
N GLY A 313 -25.78 -12.69 0.54
CA GLY A 313 -26.42 -11.38 0.58
C GLY A 313 -25.54 -10.26 1.16
N ALA A 314 -25.80 -9.04 0.72
CA ALA A 314 -25.05 -7.83 1.09
C ALA A 314 -25.62 -7.11 2.34
N GLY A 315 -26.61 -7.70 3.03
CA GLY A 315 -27.23 -7.09 4.21
C GLY A 315 -26.24 -6.62 5.28
N PRO A 316 -25.19 -7.41 5.63
CA PRO A 316 -24.19 -7.01 6.62
C PRO A 316 -23.37 -5.78 6.22
N VAL A 317 -23.18 -5.51 4.92
CA VAL A 317 -22.35 -4.38 4.44
C VAL A 317 -23.15 -3.15 4.04
N ARG A 318 -24.43 -3.06 4.39
CA ARG A 318 -25.31 -1.93 4.01
C ARG A 318 -24.87 -0.55 4.53
N SER A 319 -24.03 -0.50 5.57
CA SER A 319 -23.45 0.75 6.08
C SER A 319 -22.29 1.26 5.23
N LEU A 320 -21.69 0.38 4.40
CA LEU A 320 -20.57 0.73 3.56
C LEU A 320 -20.99 1.71 2.46
N ARG A 321 -20.42 2.90 2.46
CA ARG A 321 -20.67 3.96 1.47
C ARG A 321 -19.62 3.95 0.36
N LEU A 322 -18.37 3.64 0.71
CA LEU A 322 -17.21 3.73 -0.17
C LEU A 322 -16.32 2.49 -0.05
N LEU A 323 -16.13 1.79 -1.15
CA LEU A 323 -15.11 0.76 -1.32
C LEU A 323 -14.00 1.30 -2.22
N GLN A 324 -12.82 1.51 -1.66
CA GLN A 324 -11.63 1.84 -2.43
C GLN A 324 -10.96 0.56 -2.91
N VAL A 325 -10.63 0.48 -4.22
CA VAL A 325 -9.88 -0.65 -4.76
C VAL A 325 -8.60 -0.14 -5.41
N GLY A 326 -7.47 -0.67 -4.94
CA GLY A 326 -6.15 -0.23 -5.38
C GLY A 326 -5.07 -1.29 -5.23
N GLY A 327 -3.84 -0.89 -5.54
CA GLY A 327 -2.68 -1.80 -5.49
C GLY A 327 -2.49 -2.64 -6.75
N ALA A 328 -3.53 -2.82 -7.56
CA ALA A 328 -3.55 -3.31 -8.94
C ALA A 328 -4.82 -2.80 -9.61
N ARG A 329 -4.87 -2.85 -10.95
CA ARG A 329 -6.09 -2.53 -11.70
C ARG A 329 -7.19 -3.55 -11.38
N LEU A 330 -8.39 -3.06 -11.07
CA LEU A 330 -9.59 -3.89 -11.01
C LEU A 330 -10.14 -4.03 -12.44
N ALA A 331 -10.40 -5.25 -12.88
CA ALA A 331 -10.96 -5.50 -14.20
C ALA A 331 -12.30 -4.77 -14.38
N ASP A 332 -12.52 -4.18 -15.54
CA ASP A 332 -13.66 -3.30 -15.82
C ASP A 332 -15.00 -3.99 -15.53
N GLU A 333 -15.13 -5.26 -15.93
CA GLU A 333 -16.34 -6.05 -15.69
C GLU A 333 -16.58 -6.33 -14.20
N VAL A 334 -15.52 -6.55 -13.44
CA VAL A 334 -15.62 -6.71 -11.97
C VAL A 334 -16.01 -5.38 -11.31
N ALA A 335 -15.41 -4.28 -11.76
CA ALA A 335 -15.73 -2.94 -11.27
C ALA A 335 -17.22 -2.61 -11.42
N ARG A 336 -17.84 -2.98 -12.55
CA ARG A 336 -19.28 -2.79 -12.84
C ARG A 336 -20.20 -3.55 -11.87
N THR A 337 -19.71 -4.61 -11.23
CA THR A 337 -20.51 -5.42 -10.29
C THR A 337 -20.52 -4.88 -8.87
N VAL A 338 -19.59 -3.99 -8.49
CA VAL A 338 -19.43 -3.51 -7.10
C VAL A 338 -20.72 -2.83 -6.61
N ARG A 339 -21.21 -1.83 -7.32
CA ARG A 339 -22.42 -1.08 -6.92
C ARG A 339 -23.67 -1.96 -6.90
N PRO A 340 -23.99 -2.76 -7.94
CA PRO A 340 -25.16 -3.64 -7.90
C PRO A 340 -25.12 -4.69 -6.80
N VAL A 341 -23.96 -5.23 -6.46
CA VAL A 341 -23.83 -6.34 -5.50
C VAL A 341 -23.66 -5.84 -4.05
N LEU A 342 -22.78 -4.87 -3.81
CA LEU A 342 -22.45 -4.39 -2.45
C LEU A 342 -23.26 -3.15 -2.05
N GLY A 343 -23.87 -2.44 -2.99
CA GLY A 343 -24.66 -1.23 -2.74
C GLY A 343 -23.85 0.02 -2.41
N CYS A 344 -22.51 -0.02 -2.52
CA CYS A 344 -21.62 1.09 -2.21
C CYS A 344 -20.98 1.71 -3.47
N THR A 345 -20.43 2.91 -3.32
CA THR A 345 -19.63 3.54 -4.38
C THR A 345 -18.27 2.86 -4.48
N LEU A 346 -17.87 2.50 -5.69
CA LEU A 346 -16.49 2.11 -5.99
C LEU A 346 -15.65 3.37 -6.21
N GLN A 347 -14.44 3.39 -5.63
CA GLN A 347 -13.41 4.35 -5.97
C GLN A 347 -12.14 3.59 -6.36
N GLN A 348 -11.73 3.67 -7.62
CA GLN A 348 -10.46 3.10 -8.02
C GLN A 348 -9.31 4.00 -7.60
N VAL A 349 -8.24 3.39 -7.08
CA VAL A 349 -7.06 4.08 -6.56
C VAL A 349 -5.81 3.51 -7.22
N PHE A 350 -5.12 4.34 -7.98
CA PHE A 350 -3.81 4.02 -8.53
C PHE A 350 -2.78 4.93 -7.89
N GLY A 351 -1.82 4.35 -7.21
CA GLY A 351 -0.77 5.11 -6.55
C GLY A 351 0.39 4.23 -6.10
N MET A 352 1.41 4.88 -5.63
CA MET A 352 2.65 4.26 -5.20
C MET A 352 3.17 4.91 -3.92
N ALA A 353 3.98 4.19 -3.15
CA ALA A 353 4.56 4.72 -1.92
C ALA A 353 5.55 5.87 -2.20
N GLU A 354 6.07 5.92 -3.41
CA GLU A 354 6.93 6.96 -3.96
C GLU A 354 6.17 8.24 -4.37
N GLY A 355 4.91 8.36 -4.04
CA GLY A 355 4.11 9.56 -4.33
C GLY A 355 2.93 9.25 -5.22
N LEU A 356 2.67 10.04 -6.22
CA LEU A 356 1.47 10.10 -7.07
C LEU A 356 0.31 9.19 -6.62
N LEU A 357 -0.79 9.80 -6.25
CA LEU A 357 -2.04 9.11 -5.97
C LEU A 357 -3.10 9.59 -6.96
N ASN A 358 -3.72 8.66 -7.63
CA ASN A 358 -4.85 8.91 -8.50
C ASN A 358 -6.09 8.26 -7.92
N TYR A 359 -7.20 8.96 -7.99
CA TYR A 359 -8.50 8.49 -7.54
C TYR A 359 -9.54 8.79 -8.62
N THR A 360 -10.46 7.88 -8.87
CA THR A 360 -11.74 8.27 -9.47
C THR A 360 -12.48 9.16 -8.49
N ARG A 361 -13.20 10.18 -8.97
CA ARG A 361 -13.96 11.08 -8.10
C ARG A 361 -15.29 10.44 -7.71
N LEU A 362 -15.85 10.88 -6.60
CA LEU A 362 -17.09 10.31 -6.06
C LEU A 362 -18.29 10.61 -6.96
N ASP A 363 -18.20 11.66 -7.77
CA ASP A 363 -19.19 12.12 -8.75
C ASP A 363 -18.83 11.77 -10.20
N ASP A 364 -17.74 11.04 -10.43
CA ASP A 364 -17.43 10.55 -11.79
C ASP A 364 -18.50 9.56 -12.26
N PRO A 365 -18.87 9.57 -13.55
CA PRO A 365 -19.82 8.61 -14.11
C PRO A 365 -19.27 7.18 -14.06
N ASP A 366 -20.17 6.19 -14.00
CA ASP A 366 -19.83 4.78 -13.85
C ASP A 366 -18.83 4.28 -14.91
N ASP A 367 -18.90 4.79 -16.15
CA ASP A 367 -17.93 4.44 -17.18
C ASP A 367 -16.51 4.87 -16.80
N VAL A 368 -16.32 6.09 -16.31
CA VAL A 368 -15.02 6.58 -15.83
C VAL A 368 -14.54 5.76 -14.64
N VAL A 369 -15.40 5.53 -13.64
CA VAL A 369 -15.07 4.74 -12.45
C VAL A 369 -14.66 3.32 -12.80
N CYS A 370 -15.36 2.67 -13.76
CA CYS A 370 -15.11 1.28 -14.08
C CYS A 370 -13.94 1.05 -15.05
N THR A 371 -13.58 2.05 -15.87
CA THR A 371 -12.59 1.86 -16.96
C THR A 371 -11.29 2.62 -16.76
N THR A 372 -11.16 3.44 -15.70
CA THR A 372 -9.95 4.20 -15.39
C THR A 372 -9.50 3.98 -13.95
N GLN A 373 -8.28 4.40 -13.65
CA GLN A 373 -7.76 4.40 -12.29
C GLN A 373 -7.68 5.84 -11.72
N GLY A 374 -8.52 6.72 -12.26
CA GLY A 374 -8.69 8.09 -11.79
C GLY A 374 -7.61 9.05 -12.26
N ARG A 375 -7.64 10.25 -11.71
CA ARG A 375 -6.72 11.36 -12.02
C ARG A 375 -5.99 11.82 -10.75
N PRO A 376 -4.87 12.57 -10.88
CA PRO A 376 -4.05 12.98 -9.75
C PRO A 376 -4.83 13.60 -8.60
N LEU A 377 -4.39 13.30 -7.38
CA LEU A 377 -4.96 13.80 -6.12
C LEU A 377 -4.82 15.31 -5.99
N SER A 378 -3.62 15.82 -6.30
CA SER A 378 -3.20 17.19 -6.06
C SER A 378 -3.13 17.98 -7.36
N GLU A 379 -3.49 19.26 -7.29
CA GLU A 379 -3.22 20.25 -8.35
C GLU A 379 -1.70 20.45 -8.58
N GLY A 380 -0.88 20.10 -7.57
CA GLY A 380 0.57 20.16 -7.66
C GLY A 380 1.22 18.90 -8.22
N ASP A 381 0.45 17.85 -8.51
CA ASP A 381 0.97 16.67 -9.17
C ASP A 381 1.18 16.95 -10.64
N GLU A 382 2.39 16.77 -11.09
CA GLU A 382 2.78 16.81 -12.49
C GLU A 382 2.91 15.39 -13.01
N VAL A 383 2.31 15.11 -14.17
CA VAL A 383 2.30 13.80 -14.82
C VAL A 383 2.72 13.97 -16.27
N ARG A 384 3.69 13.16 -16.69
CA ARG A 384 4.09 12.99 -18.09
C ARG A 384 3.91 11.53 -18.48
N VAL A 385 3.44 11.32 -19.70
CA VAL A 385 3.40 10.00 -20.34
C VAL A 385 4.35 10.08 -21.53
N VAL A 386 5.40 9.27 -21.52
CA VAL A 386 6.52 9.44 -22.44
C VAL A 386 6.86 8.16 -23.22
N ASP A 387 7.49 8.34 -24.39
CA ASP A 387 8.06 7.26 -25.18
C ASP A 387 9.45 6.82 -24.64
N GLU A 388 10.11 5.91 -25.36
CA GLU A 388 11.44 5.38 -24.99
C GLU A 388 12.55 6.43 -25.04
N LEU A 389 12.32 7.59 -25.66
CA LEU A 389 13.24 8.72 -25.75
C LEU A 389 12.86 9.87 -24.80
N ASP A 390 12.00 9.61 -23.80
CA ASP A 390 11.47 10.60 -22.84
C ASP A 390 10.69 11.77 -23.49
N ARG A 391 10.15 11.59 -24.68
CA ARG A 391 9.30 12.59 -25.34
C ARG A 391 7.83 12.32 -24.97
N ASP A 392 7.08 13.39 -24.69
CA ASP A 392 5.67 13.29 -24.37
C ASP A 392 4.88 12.67 -25.54
N VAL A 393 4.00 11.72 -25.24
CA VAL A 393 3.10 11.11 -26.20
C VAL A 393 1.72 11.80 -26.17
N PRO A 394 0.97 11.79 -27.28
CA PRO A 394 -0.40 12.32 -27.31
C PRO A 394 -1.33 11.58 -26.35
N ASP A 395 -2.36 12.28 -25.86
CA ASP A 395 -3.43 11.64 -25.08
C ASP A 395 -4.03 10.46 -25.83
N GLY A 396 -4.32 9.39 -25.12
CA GLY A 396 -4.81 8.14 -25.69
C GLY A 396 -3.69 7.17 -26.13
N THR A 397 -2.43 7.61 -26.18
CA THR A 397 -1.29 6.75 -26.52
C THR A 397 -0.65 6.21 -25.23
N PRO A 398 -0.41 4.89 -25.14
CA PRO A 398 0.35 4.31 -24.01
C PRO A 398 1.80 4.80 -23.97
N GLY A 399 2.31 5.01 -22.77
CA GLY A 399 3.70 5.39 -22.55
C GLY A 399 4.12 5.22 -21.08
N ALA A 400 5.41 5.40 -20.82
CA ALA A 400 5.97 5.32 -19.47
C ALA A 400 5.54 6.51 -18.62
N LEU A 401 5.09 6.22 -17.39
CA LEU A 401 4.64 7.25 -16.44
C LEU A 401 5.83 7.88 -15.70
N LEU A 402 5.95 9.19 -15.84
CA LEU A 402 6.82 10.04 -15.02
C LEU A 402 5.94 10.96 -14.17
N THR A 403 6.35 11.16 -12.91
CA THR A 403 5.62 12.04 -11.99
C THR A 403 6.55 12.81 -11.06
N ARG A 404 6.09 13.97 -10.63
CA ARG A 404 6.65 14.75 -9.52
C ARG A 404 5.54 15.58 -8.86
N GLY A 405 5.74 15.97 -7.60
CA GLY A 405 4.72 16.74 -6.89
C GLY A 405 5.03 16.92 -5.41
N PRO A 406 4.10 17.57 -4.67
CA PRO A 406 4.34 17.97 -3.28
C PRO A 406 4.44 16.82 -2.28
N TYR A 407 4.19 15.59 -2.71
CA TYR A 407 4.35 14.37 -1.90
C TYR A 407 5.05 13.24 -2.67
N THR A 408 5.76 13.56 -3.77
CA THR A 408 6.63 12.63 -4.49
C THR A 408 8.08 12.84 -4.03
N PRO A 409 8.70 11.90 -3.26
CA PRO A 409 10.08 12.00 -2.81
C PRO A 409 11.07 12.19 -3.95
N ARG A 410 12.23 12.72 -3.62
CA ARG A 410 13.29 13.03 -4.61
C ARG A 410 14.30 11.90 -4.77
N GLY A 411 14.17 10.84 -3.96
CA GLY A 411 15.03 9.67 -4.01
C GLY A 411 14.74 8.66 -2.90
N TYR A 412 15.29 7.47 -3.06
CA TYR A 412 15.32 6.44 -2.03
C TYR A 412 16.47 6.70 -1.06
N TYR A 413 16.28 6.31 0.19
CA TYR A 413 17.28 6.42 1.24
C TYR A 413 18.48 5.53 0.95
N ARG A 414 19.70 6.12 0.97
CA ARG A 414 20.99 5.43 0.75
C ARG A 414 21.02 4.50 -0.46
N ALA A 415 20.43 4.93 -1.57
CA ALA A 415 20.32 4.12 -2.78
C ALA A 415 20.74 4.89 -4.04
N PRO A 416 21.99 5.40 -4.13
CA PRO A 416 22.43 6.30 -5.20
C PRO A 416 22.29 5.68 -6.60
N GLU A 417 22.61 4.40 -6.77
CA GLU A 417 22.51 3.72 -8.06
C GLU A 417 21.05 3.58 -8.53
N GLN A 418 20.14 3.24 -7.59
CA GLN A 418 18.71 3.17 -7.87
C GLN A 418 18.14 4.56 -8.16
N ASN A 419 18.60 5.58 -7.41
CA ASN A 419 18.17 6.95 -7.60
C ASN A 419 18.55 7.47 -9.00
N ALA A 420 19.76 7.17 -9.46
CA ALA A 420 20.20 7.54 -10.81
C ALA A 420 19.35 6.91 -11.94
N ARG A 421 18.69 5.78 -11.68
CA ARG A 421 17.80 5.12 -12.64
C ARG A 421 16.34 5.55 -12.50
N ALA A 422 15.89 5.75 -11.25
CA ALA A 422 14.48 5.99 -10.94
C ALA A 422 14.09 7.47 -10.96
N PHE A 423 15.06 8.38 -10.89
CA PHE A 423 14.80 9.83 -10.88
C PHE A 423 15.61 10.53 -11.96
N THR A 424 14.97 11.44 -12.69
CA THR A 424 15.65 12.30 -13.65
C THR A 424 16.39 13.45 -12.95
N ALA A 425 17.32 14.10 -13.64
CA ALA A 425 18.09 15.22 -13.07
C ALA A 425 17.19 16.41 -12.66
N ASP A 426 16.08 16.64 -13.36
CA ASP A 426 15.06 17.64 -13.04
C ASP A 426 13.97 17.14 -12.10
N GLY A 427 14.14 15.93 -11.53
CA GLY A 427 13.41 15.39 -10.39
C GLY A 427 12.09 14.70 -10.71
N TRP A 428 11.90 14.21 -11.91
CA TRP A 428 10.81 13.31 -12.21
C TRP A 428 11.12 11.91 -11.68
N TYR A 429 10.12 11.30 -11.07
CA TYR A 429 10.16 9.88 -10.69
C TYR A 429 9.63 9.02 -11.84
N ARG A 430 10.40 8.03 -12.25
CA ARG A 430 10.03 7.00 -13.22
C ARG A 430 9.34 5.86 -12.49
N SER A 431 8.03 5.76 -12.60
CA SER A 431 7.27 4.76 -11.83
C SER A 431 7.50 3.32 -12.30
N GLY A 432 7.89 3.13 -13.56
CA GLY A 432 7.94 1.84 -14.23
C GLY A 432 6.54 1.30 -14.57
N ASP A 433 5.50 2.14 -14.48
CA ASP A 433 4.17 1.83 -14.97
C ASP A 433 4.01 2.37 -16.40
N VAL A 434 3.29 1.61 -17.23
CA VAL A 434 2.80 2.06 -18.53
C VAL A 434 1.36 2.49 -18.37
N VAL A 435 1.07 3.71 -18.77
CA VAL A 435 -0.27 4.28 -18.65
C VAL A 435 -0.69 4.96 -19.94
N ARG A 436 -1.99 5.16 -20.10
CA ARG A 436 -2.58 6.00 -21.12
C ARG A 436 -3.38 7.11 -20.45
N ARG A 437 -3.09 8.37 -20.80
CA ARG A 437 -3.85 9.52 -20.30
C ARG A 437 -5.04 9.78 -21.20
N ARG A 438 -6.23 9.89 -20.63
CA ARG A 438 -7.44 10.31 -21.32
C ARG A 438 -7.51 11.84 -21.42
N PRO A 439 -8.27 12.39 -22.39
CA PRO A 439 -8.47 13.85 -22.50
C PRO A 439 -9.08 14.49 -21.25
N ASP A 440 -9.82 13.74 -20.43
CA ASP A 440 -10.40 14.17 -19.15
C ASP A 440 -9.39 14.13 -17.98
N GLY A 441 -8.13 13.81 -18.25
CA GLY A 441 -7.04 13.72 -17.27
C GLY A 441 -7.00 12.42 -16.49
N ASN A 442 -7.95 11.51 -16.65
CA ASN A 442 -7.94 10.20 -16.02
C ASN A 442 -6.87 9.31 -16.66
N LEU A 443 -6.21 8.49 -15.82
CA LEU A 443 -5.22 7.52 -16.26
C LEU A 443 -5.83 6.12 -16.38
N VAL A 444 -5.48 5.43 -17.44
CA VAL A 444 -5.72 4.00 -17.61
C VAL A 444 -4.38 3.30 -17.46
N VAL A 445 -4.27 2.44 -16.46
CA VAL A 445 -3.06 1.64 -16.23
C VAL A 445 -3.07 0.48 -17.20
N GLU A 446 -2.04 0.43 -18.06
CA GLU A 446 -1.84 -0.65 -19.04
C GLU A 446 -0.95 -1.77 -18.48
N GLY A 447 -0.26 -1.51 -17.36
CA GLY A 447 0.55 -2.48 -16.66
C GLY A 447 1.91 -1.94 -16.21
N ARG A 448 2.77 -2.86 -15.80
CA ARG A 448 4.18 -2.57 -15.53
C ARG A 448 5.00 -2.79 -16.80
N ASP A 449 5.97 -1.93 -17.07
CA ASP A 449 6.88 -2.09 -18.20
C ASP A 449 7.51 -3.50 -18.25
N LYS A 450 7.91 -4.02 -17.09
CA LYS A 450 8.47 -5.38 -16.95
C LYS A 450 7.44 -6.52 -17.07
N ASP A 451 6.15 -6.24 -17.02
CA ASP A 451 5.05 -7.19 -17.15
C ASP A 451 4.37 -7.08 -18.51
N MET A 452 4.78 -6.12 -19.34
CA MET A 452 4.42 -6.07 -20.76
C MET A 452 5.02 -7.28 -21.48
N ILE A 453 4.24 -7.90 -22.36
CA ILE A 453 4.64 -9.08 -23.13
C ILE A 453 5.16 -8.61 -24.50
N ASN A 454 6.45 -8.85 -24.78
CA ASN A 454 7.11 -8.37 -25.99
C ASN A 454 7.11 -9.46 -27.07
N ARG A 455 6.03 -9.54 -27.83
CA ARG A 455 5.82 -10.56 -28.85
C ARG A 455 6.23 -10.08 -30.23
N GLY A 456 7.41 -10.47 -30.68
CA GLY A 456 7.88 -10.16 -32.05
C GLY A 456 7.95 -8.66 -32.37
N GLY A 457 8.19 -7.82 -31.36
CA GLY A 457 8.20 -6.36 -31.47
C GLY A 457 6.90 -5.66 -31.07
N GLU A 458 5.80 -6.41 -30.91
CA GLU A 458 4.54 -5.87 -30.38
C GLU A 458 4.54 -5.90 -28.85
N LYS A 459 4.18 -4.79 -28.21
CA LYS A 459 4.02 -4.69 -26.76
C LYS A 459 2.57 -4.97 -26.38
N ILE A 460 2.32 -6.07 -25.69
CA ILE A 460 0.99 -6.52 -25.27
C ILE A 460 0.82 -6.25 -23.79
N SER A 461 -0.23 -5.52 -23.42
CA SER A 461 -0.64 -5.34 -22.03
C SER A 461 -1.22 -6.64 -21.46
N ALA A 462 -0.58 -7.18 -20.43
CA ALA A 462 -1.11 -8.34 -19.71
C ALA A 462 -2.49 -8.05 -19.10
N GLU A 463 -2.68 -6.83 -18.58
CA GLU A 463 -3.96 -6.41 -18.02
C GLU A 463 -5.06 -6.31 -19.07
N GLU A 464 -4.75 -5.90 -20.29
CA GLU A 464 -5.73 -5.90 -21.39
C GLU A 464 -6.18 -7.32 -21.73
N VAL A 465 -5.25 -8.27 -21.83
CA VAL A 465 -5.58 -9.69 -22.05
C VAL A 465 -6.45 -10.24 -20.91
N GLU A 466 -6.15 -9.88 -19.67
CA GLU A 466 -6.95 -10.26 -18.50
C GLU A 466 -8.36 -9.67 -18.56
N ASN A 467 -8.50 -8.39 -18.89
CA ASN A 467 -9.80 -7.72 -19.08
C ASN A 467 -10.64 -8.37 -20.20
N LEU A 468 -10.00 -8.69 -21.32
CA LEU A 468 -10.66 -9.42 -22.41
C LEU A 468 -11.16 -10.79 -21.94
N ALA A 469 -10.33 -11.53 -21.18
CA ALA A 469 -10.73 -12.82 -20.65
C ALA A 469 -11.92 -12.72 -19.69
N TYR A 470 -11.94 -11.78 -18.77
CA TYR A 470 -13.08 -11.54 -17.86
C TYR A 470 -14.35 -11.18 -18.62
N ARG A 471 -14.25 -10.37 -19.68
CA ARG A 471 -15.40 -9.94 -20.48
C ARG A 471 -15.98 -11.04 -21.36
N LEU A 472 -15.12 -11.86 -21.95
CA LEU A 472 -15.52 -12.79 -23.02
C LEU A 472 -15.70 -14.24 -22.57
N LEU A 473 -15.17 -14.60 -21.40
CA LEU A 473 -15.11 -15.97 -20.90
C LEU A 473 -15.86 -16.09 -19.55
N PRO A 474 -17.18 -16.31 -19.57
CA PRO A 474 -17.99 -16.39 -18.35
C PRO A 474 -17.58 -17.54 -17.41
N GLN A 475 -16.84 -18.54 -17.93
CA GLN A 475 -16.29 -19.64 -17.15
C GLN A 475 -15.17 -19.21 -16.19
N VAL A 476 -14.52 -18.06 -16.43
CA VAL A 476 -13.38 -17.60 -15.65
C VAL A 476 -13.84 -16.98 -14.33
N ALA A 477 -13.26 -17.44 -13.23
CA ALA A 477 -13.37 -16.82 -11.91
C ALA A 477 -12.23 -15.85 -11.65
N HIS A 478 -10.97 -16.29 -11.90
CA HIS A 478 -9.78 -15.46 -11.80
C HIS A 478 -8.85 -15.74 -12.98
N VAL A 479 -8.11 -14.72 -13.41
CA VAL A 479 -7.19 -14.85 -14.54
C VAL A 479 -5.93 -14.01 -14.34
N ALA A 480 -4.82 -14.48 -14.91
CA ALA A 480 -3.58 -13.73 -15.03
C ALA A 480 -2.90 -14.03 -16.37
N ALA A 481 -2.51 -12.99 -17.08
CA ALA A 481 -1.71 -13.10 -18.30
C ALA A 481 -0.23 -12.82 -17.98
N VAL A 482 0.66 -13.64 -18.53
CA VAL A 482 2.11 -13.50 -18.35
C VAL A 482 2.87 -13.79 -19.65
N ALA A 483 4.06 -13.20 -19.75
CA ALA A 483 5.03 -13.55 -20.79
C ALA A 483 5.49 -15.01 -20.63
N MET A 484 5.54 -15.72 -21.72
CA MET A 484 6.07 -17.06 -21.88
C MET A 484 7.24 -17.01 -22.88
N PRO A 485 8.44 -17.50 -22.55
CA PRO A 485 9.58 -17.48 -23.45
C PRO A 485 9.30 -18.17 -24.80
N ASP A 486 9.77 -17.59 -25.88
CA ASP A 486 9.68 -18.14 -27.24
C ASP A 486 10.97 -17.85 -28.03
N PRO A 487 11.58 -18.85 -28.67
CA PRO A 487 12.86 -18.68 -29.36
C PRO A 487 12.78 -17.83 -30.65
N VAL A 488 11.59 -17.63 -31.22
CA VAL A 488 11.39 -16.90 -32.48
C VAL A 488 10.83 -15.51 -32.23
N LEU A 489 9.84 -15.38 -31.36
CA LEU A 489 9.16 -14.12 -31.07
C LEU A 489 9.66 -13.42 -29.82
N GLY A 490 10.66 -14.00 -29.13
CA GLY A 490 11.11 -13.53 -27.82
C GLY A 490 10.14 -13.96 -26.71
N GLU A 491 8.90 -13.48 -26.78
CA GLU A 491 7.86 -13.85 -25.83
C GLU A 491 6.52 -14.14 -26.51
N ARG A 492 5.68 -14.93 -25.84
CA ARG A 492 4.27 -15.20 -26.18
C ARG A 492 3.38 -15.01 -24.96
N VAL A 493 2.07 -14.95 -25.22
CA VAL A 493 1.07 -14.80 -24.16
C VAL A 493 0.68 -16.15 -23.58
N CYS A 494 0.86 -16.33 -22.26
CA CYS A 494 0.30 -17.44 -21.51
C CYS A 494 -0.81 -16.91 -20.58
N LEU A 495 -1.99 -17.52 -20.65
CA LEU A 495 -3.12 -17.22 -19.78
C LEU A 495 -3.23 -18.29 -18.70
N TYR A 496 -3.14 -17.88 -17.42
CA TYR A 496 -3.52 -18.70 -16.28
C TYR A 496 -4.97 -18.41 -15.91
N ALA A 497 -5.79 -19.43 -15.71
CA ALA A 497 -7.20 -19.27 -15.37
C ALA A 497 -7.62 -20.17 -14.21
N VAL A 498 -8.34 -19.60 -13.24
CA VAL A 498 -9.15 -20.32 -12.27
C VAL A 498 -10.57 -20.31 -12.79
N LEU A 499 -11.18 -21.48 -12.93
CA LEU A 499 -12.52 -21.60 -13.49
C LEU A 499 -13.59 -21.63 -12.39
N ARG A 500 -14.78 -21.21 -12.75
CA ARG A 500 -15.97 -21.37 -11.90
C ARG A 500 -16.30 -22.87 -11.74
N PRO A 501 -16.85 -23.29 -10.60
CA PRO A 501 -17.20 -24.68 -10.36
C PRO A 501 -18.08 -25.26 -11.48
N GLY A 502 -17.73 -26.48 -11.92
CA GLY A 502 -18.51 -27.19 -12.95
C GLY A 502 -18.32 -26.70 -14.39
N THR A 503 -17.39 -25.76 -14.62
CA THR A 503 -17.09 -25.26 -16.00
C THR A 503 -15.76 -25.79 -16.51
N THR A 504 -15.61 -25.81 -17.84
CA THR A 504 -14.38 -26.16 -18.55
C THR A 504 -14.02 -25.05 -19.51
N LEU A 505 -12.75 -24.91 -19.83
CA LEU A 505 -12.23 -23.93 -20.79
C LEU A 505 -11.03 -24.54 -21.52
N THR A 506 -11.01 -24.43 -22.83
CA THR A 506 -9.88 -24.82 -23.67
C THR A 506 -9.22 -23.59 -24.30
N LEU A 507 -8.01 -23.74 -24.81
CA LEU A 507 -7.33 -22.66 -25.53
C LEU A 507 -8.10 -22.24 -26.81
N ASP A 508 -8.75 -23.20 -27.46
CA ASP A 508 -9.54 -22.95 -28.65
C ASP A 508 -10.81 -22.14 -28.32
N ASP A 509 -11.45 -22.38 -27.16
CA ASP A 509 -12.57 -21.57 -26.68
C ASP A 509 -12.14 -20.11 -26.47
N VAL A 510 -10.97 -19.91 -25.83
CA VAL A 510 -10.40 -18.57 -25.63
C VAL A 510 -10.18 -17.86 -26.96
N ARG A 511 -9.54 -18.53 -27.91
CA ARG A 511 -9.26 -17.97 -29.24
C ARG A 511 -10.52 -17.69 -30.04
N ALA A 512 -11.51 -18.57 -29.99
CA ALA A 512 -12.80 -18.37 -30.66
C ALA A 512 -13.55 -17.15 -30.10
N ALA A 513 -13.54 -16.95 -28.77
CA ALA A 513 -14.14 -15.79 -28.12
C ALA A 513 -13.45 -14.48 -28.54
N LEU A 514 -12.12 -14.46 -28.56
CA LEU A 514 -11.34 -13.30 -29.00
C LEU A 514 -11.55 -13.00 -30.50
N ALA A 515 -11.61 -14.02 -31.33
CA ALA A 515 -11.92 -13.87 -32.78
C ALA A 515 -13.30 -13.25 -33.00
N THR A 516 -14.32 -13.76 -32.28
CA THR A 516 -15.69 -13.25 -32.36
C THR A 516 -15.79 -11.80 -31.93
N ALA A 517 -14.98 -11.40 -30.95
CA ALA A 517 -14.90 -10.03 -30.48
C ALA A 517 -14.02 -9.10 -31.35
N GLY A 518 -13.44 -9.62 -32.45
CA GLY A 518 -12.59 -8.84 -33.37
C GLY A 518 -11.25 -8.40 -32.77
N VAL A 519 -10.75 -9.12 -31.78
CA VAL A 519 -9.48 -8.80 -31.11
C VAL A 519 -8.30 -9.16 -32.02
N ALA A 520 -7.29 -8.30 -32.08
CA ALA A 520 -6.10 -8.51 -32.90
C ALA A 520 -5.36 -9.80 -32.50
N THR A 521 -4.97 -10.61 -33.48
CA THR A 521 -4.42 -11.97 -33.26
C THR A 521 -3.09 -11.98 -32.52
N TYR A 522 -2.31 -10.90 -32.56
CA TYR A 522 -1.04 -10.84 -31.83
C TYR A 522 -1.22 -10.82 -30.31
N THR A 523 -2.40 -10.40 -29.78
CA THR A 523 -2.72 -10.39 -28.35
C THR A 523 -3.28 -11.72 -27.83
N TRP A 524 -3.56 -12.67 -28.74
CA TRP A 524 -4.20 -13.92 -28.37
C TRP A 524 -3.25 -14.83 -27.57
N PRO A 525 -3.72 -15.45 -26.49
CA PRO A 525 -2.94 -16.46 -25.79
C PRO A 525 -2.56 -17.64 -26.70
N GLU A 526 -1.30 -18.04 -26.62
CA GLU A 526 -0.82 -19.26 -27.26
C GLU A 526 -0.79 -20.43 -26.29
N ARG A 527 -0.98 -20.18 -25.00
CA ARG A 527 -1.04 -21.18 -23.95
C ARG A 527 -2.10 -20.84 -22.92
N LEU A 528 -2.82 -21.85 -22.46
CA LEU A 528 -3.76 -21.77 -21.33
C LEU A 528 -3.33 -22.77 -20.26
N GLU A 529 -3.19 -22.28 -19.03
CA GLU A 529 -2.99 -23.09 -17.83
C GLU A 529 -4.18 -22.93 -16.90
N VAL A 530 -5.00 -23.99 -16.78
CA VAL A 530 -6.08 -24.04 -15.81
C VAL A 530 -5.51 -24.49 -14.47
N VAL A 531 -5.71 -23.69 -13.43
CA VAL A 531 -5.16 -23.91 -12.08
C VAL A 531 -6.27 -23.79 -11.03
N GLU A 532 -6.07 -24.41 -9.88
CA GLU A 532 -7.02 -24.32 -8.76
C GLU A 532 -7.00 -22.93 -8.11
N GLU A 533 -5.80 -22.32 -8.02
CA GLU A 533 -5.60 -20.97 -7.47
C GLU A 533 -4.46 -20.24 -8.18
N LEU A 534 -4.52 -18.91 -8.20
CA LEU A 534 -3.42 -18.05 -8.64
C LEU A 534 -2.51 -17.73 -7.45
N ARG A 535 -1.20 -17.86 -7.64
CA ARG A 535 -0.22 -17.47 -6.64
C ARG A 535 -0.31 -15.98 -6.36
N THR A 536 -0.27 -15.60 -5.09
CA THR A 536 -0.30 -14.20 -4.66
C THR A 536 0.96 -13.84 -3.87
N THR A 537 1.33 -12.57 -3.94
CA THR A 537 2.37 -11.97 -3.11
C THR A 537 1.88 -11.82 -1.66
N THR A 538 2.80 -11.51 -0.75
CA THR A 538 2.53 -11.26 0.67
C THR A 538 1.53 -10.13 0.94
N VAL A 539 1.33 -9.24 -0.04
CA VAL A 539 0.36 -8.13 0.00
C VAL A 539 -0.95 -8.44 -0.74
N GLY A 540 -1.15 -9.70 -1.16
CA GLY A 540 -2.39 -10.16 -1.80
C GLY A 540 -2.52 -9.82 -3.28
N LYS A 541 -1.45 -9.38 -3.96
CA LYS A 541 -1.43 -9.19 -5.42
C LYS A 541 -1.06 -10.49 -6.11
N ILE A 542 -1.54 -10.70 -7.35
CA ILE A 542 -1.10 -11.82 -8.18
C ILE A 542 0.41 -11.76 -8.40
N ASP A 543 1.12 -12.85 -8.14
CA ASP A 543 2.57 -12.97 -8.33
C ASP A 543 2.88 -13.38 -9.77
N LYS A 544 2.84 -12.42 -10.71
CA LYS A 544 3.14 -12.64 -12.13
C LYS A 544 4.56 -13.18 -12.34
N LYS A 545 5.52 -12.87 -11.45
CA LYS A 545 6.87 -13.44 -11.53
C LYS A 545 6.85 -14.94 -11.29
N ALA A 546 6.19 -15.38 -10.22
CA ALA A 546 6.07 -16.81 -9.93
C ALA A 546 5.33 -17.58 -11.06
N LEU A 547 4.37 -16.95 -11.72
CA LEU A 547 3.67 -17.52 -12.89
C LEU A 547 4.59 -17.60 -14.12
N ARG A 548 5.40 -16.57 -14.40
CA ARG A 548 6.43 -16.63 -15.46
C ARG A 548 7.45 -17.74 -15.22
N ASP A 549 7.97 -17.84 -13.99
CA ASP A 549 8.89 -18.90 -13.61
C ASP A 549 8.25 -20.29 -13.72
N ASP A 550 6.95 -20.42 -13.45
CA ASP A 550 6.19 -21.65 -13.58
C ASP A 550 6.02 -22.06 -15.05
N VAL A 551 5.56 -21.16 -15.92
CA VAL A 551 5.38 -21.50 -17.35
C VAL A 551 6.71 -21.82 -18.02
N ALA A 552 7.80 -21.16 -17.66
CA ALA A 552 9.14 -21.48 -18.19
C ALA A 552 9.57 -22.91 -17.79
N ARG A 553 9.36 -23.33 -16.53
CA ARG A 553 9.63 -24.70 -16.08
C ARG A 553 8.77 -25.73 -16.83
N ARG A 554 7.47 -25.44 -17.03
CA ARG A 554 6.54 -26.32 -17.77
C ARG A 554 6.92 -26.48 -19.23
N LEU A 555 7.52 -25.45 -19.85
CA LEU A 555 8.07 -25.54 -21.21
C LEU A 555 9.29 -26.46 -21.24
N ALA A 556 10.29 -26.21 -20.39
CA ALA A 556 11.50 -27.03 -20.31
C ALA A 556 11.19 -28.52 -20.05
N ALA A 557 10.26 -28.82 -19.13
CA ALA A 557 9.83 -30.19 -18.84
C ALA A 557 9.16 -30.92 -20.02
N ARG A 558 8.60 -30.17 -21.00
CA ARG A 558 8.03 -30.77 -22.23
C ARG A 558 9.09 -31.05 -23.29
N GLU A 559 10.15 -30.25 -23.35
CA GLU A 559 11.29 -30.46 -24.26
C GLU A 559 12.13 -31.67 -23.84
N ASP A 560 12.21 -31.94 -22.53
CA ASP A 560 12.94 -33.09 -21.96
C ASP A 560 12.14 -34.41 -21.95
N ALA A 561 10.85 -34.40 -22.31
CA ALA A 561 10.04 -35.61 -22.39
C ALA A 561 10.38 -36.37 -23.66
N PRO A 562 10.84 -37.67 -23.58
CA PRO A 562 11.16 -38.45 -24.78
C PRO A 562 9.88 -38.65 -25.63
N SER A 563 10.01 -38.35 -26.92
CA SER A 563 9.02 -38.54 -27.99
C SER A 563 8.58 -40.00 -28.16
#